data_1a215e67f07092d9323b3c0ae6d1e675
#
_entry.id   1a215e67f07092d9323b3c0ae6d1e675
#
_cell.length_a   1.000
_cell.length_b   1.000
_cell.length_c   1.000
_cell.angle_alpha   90.00
_cell.angle_beta   90.00
_cell.angle_gamma   90.00
#
_symmetry.space_group_name_H-M   'P 1'
#
loop_
_entity.id
_entity.type
_entity.pdbx_description
1 polymer ?
#
loop_
_entity_poly.entity_id
_entity_poly.type
_entity_poly.pdbx_seq_one_letter_code
_entity_poly.pdbx_strand_id
1 'polypeptide(L)'
;MLEQIKLQLQILQLQLRILLLKEKLTVPNLSSPSFLIIHHGGGNWGFEQVNKHHTDKWGFISSLGFGIGYQYFISYSGRVYQGRADNEEGAHTIGYNKQSVGICLQGNFEEEEPTPAQMDALKKLVKEKKERYNISVINGHRNFSNTSCPGNNLYKLIINL
;
A
#
# COMPACT_ATOMS: atom_id res chain seq x y z
N MET A 1 10.92 28.59 44.61
CA MET A 1 11.63 27.29 44.63
C MET A 1 10.68 26.11 44.36
N LEU A 2 9.66 25.89 45.16
CA LEU A 2 8.76 24.70 45.01
C LEU A 2 7.97 24.71 43.65
N GLU A 3 7.50 25.85 43.21
CA GLU A 3 6.79 26.00 41.91
C GLU A 3 7.71 25.76 40.70
N GLN A 4 8.95 26.16 40.77
CA GLN A 4 9.93 25.87 39.71
C GLN A 4 10.24 24.37 39.60
N ILE A 5 10.33 23.68 40.76
CA ILE A 5 10.55 22.22 40.80
C ILE A 5 9.34 21.49 40.18
N LYS A 6 8.10 21.91 40.51
CA LYS A 6 6.88 21.32 39.95
C LYS A 6 6.83 21.50 38.43
N LEU A 7 7.13 22.71 37.92
CA LEU A 7 7.15 22.98 36.49
C LEU A 7 8.20 22.13 35.78
N GLN A 8 9.39 21.98 36.36
CA GLN A 8 10.45 21.17 35.81
C GLN A 8 10.06 19.68 35.74
N LEU A 9 9.37 19.18 36.75
CA LEU A 9 8.83 17.81 36.78
C LEU A 9 7.77 17.57 35.70
N GLN A 10 6.90 18.54 35.46
CA GLN A 10 5.89 18.48 34.39
C GLN A 10 6.53 18.45 33.02
N ILE A 11 7.57 19.28 32.77
CA ILE A 11 8.32 19.29 31.52
C ILE A 11 8.99 17.93 31.28
N LEU A 12 9.61 17.36 32.29
CA LEU A 12 10.26 16.04 32.20
C LEU A 12 9.25 14.93 31.88
N GLN A 13 8.07 14.96 32.51
CA GLN A 13 6.98 14.03 32.23
C GLN A 13 6.46 14.13 30.79
N LEU A 14 6.32 15.36 30.27
CA LEU A 14 5.94 15.59 28.89
C LEU A 14 7.00 15.08 27.91
N GLN A 15 8.27 15.35 28.18
CA GLN A 15 9.39 14.88 27.37
C GLN A 15 9.45 13.34 27.32
N LEU A 16 9.24 12.68 28.46
CA LEU A 16 9.17 11.23 28.53
C LEU A 16 7.97 10.65 27.75
N ARG A 17 6.81 11.30 27.83
CA ARG A 17 5.64 10.93 27.01
C ARG A 17 5.88 11.08 25.51
N ILE A 18 6.54 12.16 25.12
CA ILE A 18 6.92 12.39 23.70
C ILE A 18 7.91 11.32 23.23
N LEU A 19 8.87 10.94 24.08
CA LEU A 19 9.84 9.88 23.77
C LEU A 19 9.16 8.52 23.60
N LEU A 20 8.27 8.15 24.52
CA LEU A 20 7.48 6.91 24.46
C LEU A 20 6.52 6.89 23.26
N LEU A 21 5.96 8.03 22.85
CA LEU A 21 5.15 8.15 21.67
C LEU A 21 6.01 8.03 20.39
N LYS A 22 7.22 8.58 20.38
CA LYS A 22 8.19 8.39 19.28
C LYS A 22 8.61 6.94 19.15
N GLU A 23 8.87 6.21 20.23
CA GLU A 23 9.18 4.77 20.20
C GLU A 23 7.98 3.94 19.71
N LYS A 24 6.74 4.30 20.07
CA LYS A 24 5.53 3.66 19.53
C LYS A 24 5.27 4.01 18.05
N LEU A 25 5.75 5.15 17.58
CA LEU A 25 5.68 5.58 16.17
C LEU A 25 6.86 5.04 15.33
N THR A 26 7.92 4.51 15.94
CA THR A 26 8.87 3.64 15.25
C THR A 26 8.21 2.27 15.08
N VAL A 27 7.22 2.18 14.19
CA VAL A 27 6.82 0.91 13.59
C VAL A 27 8.12 0.23 13.12
N PRO A 28 8.34 -1.06 13.43
CA PRO A 28 9.55 -1.74 13.00
C PRO A 28 9.74 -1.44 11.52
N ASN A 29 10.89 -0.91 11.17
CA ASN A 29 11.24 -0.56 9.81
C ASN A 29 11.16 -1.86 9.00
N LEU A 30 9.99 -2.13 8.42
CA LEU A 30 9.92 -3.10 7.36
C LEU A 30 10.94 -2.65 6.33
N SER A 31 11.81 -3.54 5.93
CA SER A 31 12.81 -3.30 4.90
C SER A 31 12.18 -2.48 3.80
N SER A 32 12.81 -1.38 3.38
CA SER A 32 12.32 -0.55 2.27
C SER A 32 11.84 -1.46 1.15
N PRO A 33 10.63 -1.27 0.62
CA PRO A 33 10.11 -2.16 -0.40
C PRO A 33 11.05 -2.18 -1.60
N SER A 34 11.32 -3.38 -2.12
CA SER A 34 12.20 -3.58 -3.27
C SER A 34 11.42 -3.73 -4.58
N PHE A 35 10.11 -3.95 -4.48
CA PHE A 35 9.24 -4.22 -5.62
C PHE A 35 7.97 -3.37 -5.58
N LEU A 36 7.51 -2.97 -6.78
CA LEU A 36 6.12 -2.60 -6.99
C LEU A 36 5.43 -3.75 -7.73
N ILE A 37 4.38 -4.30 -7.13
CA ILE A 37 3.62 -5.41 -7.74
C ILE A 37 2.25 -4.90 -8.12
N ILE A 38 1.96 -4.95 -9.41
CA ILE A 38 0.72 -4.44 -9.99
C ILE A 38 -0.28 -5.58 -10.10
N HIS A 39 -1.50 -5.30 -9.66
CA HIS A 39 -2.64 -6.21 -9.66
C HIS A 39 -3.83 -5.60 -10.37
N HIS A 40 -4.78 -6.46 -10.75
CA HIS A 40 -6.15 -6.06 -11.06
C HIS A 40 -7.14 -6.66 -10.05
N GLY A 41 -8.32 -6.06 -9.96
CA GLY A 41 -9.40 -6.56 -9.08
C GLY A 41 -10.07 -7.83 -9.60
N GLY A 42 -9.86 -8.18 -10.87
CA GLY A 42 -10.52 -9.30 -11.53
C GLY A 42 -12.02 -9.07 -11.79
N GLY A 43 -12.50 -7.83 -11.62
CA GLY A 43 -13.89 -7.43 -11.81
C GLY A 43 -14.11 -5.98 -11.43
N ASN A 44 -15.37 -5.55 -11.42
CA ASN A 44 -15.77 -4.15 -11.22
C ASN A 44 -15.89 -3.71 -9.75
N TRP A 45 -15.45 -4.53 -8.80
CA TRP A 45 -15.51 -4.17 -7.38
C TRP A 45 -14.65 -2.94 -7.09
N GLY A 46 -15.28 -1.96 -6.42
CA GLY A 46 -14.59 -0.79 -5.93
C GLY A 46 -13.85 -1.07 -4.61
N PHE A 47 -13.17 -0.03 -4.09
CA PHE A 47 -12.35 -0.13 -2.88
C PHE A 47 -13.11 -0.75 -1.69
N GLU A 48 -14.32 -0.27 -1.40
CA GLU A 48 -15.09 -0.73 -0.22
C GLU A 48 -15.48 -2.20 -0.32
N GLN A 49 -15.83 -2.68 -1.52
CA GLN A 49 -16.21 -4.08 -1.73
C GLN A 49 -15.00 -5.00 -1.59
N VAL A 50 -13.84 -4.61 -2.16
CA VAL A 50 -12.58 -5.35 -2.01
C VAL A 50 -12.13 -5.33 -0.55
N ASN A 51 -12.21 -4.17 0.11
CA ASN A 51 -11.88 -4.03 1.53
C ASN A 51 -12.72 -4.97 2.40
N LYS A 52 -14.05 -4.95 2.21
CA LYS A 52 -14.97 -5.83 2.94
C LYS A 52 -14.66 -7.30 2.69
N HIS A 53 -14.47 -7.71 1.43
CA HIS A 53 -14.16 -9.08 1.06
C HIS A 53 -12.86 -9.57 1.72
N HIS A 54 -11.81 -8.76 1.71
CA HIS A 54 -10.54 -9.12 2.32
C HIS A 54 -10.65 -9.17 3.86
N THR A 55 -11.41 -8.26 4.46
CA THR A 55 -11.69 -8.27 5.91
C THR A 55 -12.41 -9.56 6.30
N ASP A 56 -13.48 -9.90 5.59
CA ASP A 56 -14.27 -11.10 5.88
C ASP A 56 -13.45 -12.39 5.70
N LYS A 57 -12.55 -12.40 4.71
CA LYS A 57 -11.77 -13.59 4.37
C LYS A 57 -10.57 -13.83 5.28
N TRP A 58 -9.87 -12.76 5.69
CA TRP A 58 -8.58 -12.88 6.39
C TRP A 58 -8.57 -12.26 7.78
N GLY A 59 -9.46 -11.33 8.07
CA GLY A 59 -9.61 -10.70 9.40
C GLY A 59 -8.51 -9.73 9.80
N PHE A 60 -7.50 -9.45 8.96
CA PHE A 60 -6.50 -8.47 9.33
C PHE A 60 -6.96 -7.05 9.04
N ILE A 61 -6.59 -6.14 9.94
CA ILE A 61 -6.85 -4.71 9.79
C ILE A 61 -5.50 -4.00 9.79
N SER A 62 -5.30 -3.14 8.78
CA SER A 62 -4.11 -2.30 8.66
C SER A 62 -4.07 -1.19 9.72
N SER A 63 -2.93 -0.54 9.88
CA SER A 63 -2.80 0.65 10.73
C SER A 63 -3.71 1.81 10.30
N LEU A 64 -4.18 1.79 9.04
CA LEU A 64 -5.12 2.77 8.50
C LEU A 64 -6.60 2.39 8.70
N GLY A 65 -6.88 1.25 9.34
CA GLY A 65 -8.23 0.78 9.65
C GLY A 65 -8.91 -0.03 8.53
N PHE A 66 -8.16 -0.47 7.49
CA PHE A 66 -8.70 -1.24 6.38
C PHE A 66 -8.19 -2.68 6.37
N GLY A 67 -9.03 -3.62 5.92
CA GLY A 67 -8.67 -5.04 5.75
C GLY A 67 -8.11 -5.37 4.37
N ILE A 68 -8.12 -4.43 3.42
CA ILE A 68 -7.63 -4.64 2.05
C ILE A 68 -6.16 -5.05 2.05
N GLY A 69 -5.80 -6.04 1.22
CA GLY A 69 -4.43 -6.59 1.16
C GLY A 69 -3.41 -5.71 0.43
N TYR A 70 -3.87 -4.75 -0.36
CA TYR A 70 -3.04 -3.85 -1.16
C TYR A 70 -2.67 -2.59 -0.38
N GLN A 71 -1.48 -2.03 -0.63
CA GLN A 71 -1.16 -0.70 -0.13
C GLN A 71 -1.97 0.37 -0.86
N TYR A 72 -2.18 0.19 -2.16
CA TYR A 72 -2.95 1.15 -2.96
C TYR A 72 -4.00 0.46 -3.82
N PHE A 73 -5.12 1.14 -4.00
CA PHE A 73 -6.17 0.76 -4.93
C PHE A 73 -6.55 1.96 -5.81
N ILE A 74 -6.63 1.76 -7.12
CA ILE A 74 -6.95 2.80 -8.10
C ILE A 74 -8.29 2.46 -8.76
N SER A 75 -9.30 3.30 -8.53
CA SER A 75 -10.62 3.13 -9.14
C SER A 75 -10.62 3.49 -10.63
N TYR A 76 -11.67 3.14 -11.37
CA TYR A 76 -11.85 3.51 -12.78
C TYR A 76 -11.70 5.03 -13.05
N SER A 77 -12.08 5.88 -12.09
CA SER A 77 -11.92 7.33 -12.19
C SER A 77 -10.50 7.83 -11.98
N GLY A 78 -9.55 6.94 -11.70
CA GLY A 78 -8.17 7.31 -11.33
C GLY A 78 -8.01 7.76 -9.87
N ARG A 79 -9.06 7.69 -9.05
CA ARG A 79 -8.94 7.99 -7.62
C ARG A 79 -8.09 6.92 -6.94
N VAL A 80 -7.05 7.37 -6.24
CA VAL A 80 -6.15 6.52 -5.46
C VAL A 80 -6.64 6.45 -4.02
N TYR A 81 -6.79 5.23 -3.51
CA TYR A 81 -7.09 4.93 -2.11
C TYR A 81 -5.87 4.26 -1.49
N GLN A 82 -5.49 4.67 -0.30
CA GLN A 82 -4.45 3.99 0.47
C GLN A 82 -5.12 3.05 1.49
N GLY A 83 -4.88 1.75 1.36
CA GLY A 83 -5.44 0.73 2.24
C GLY A 83 -4.49 0.25 3.32
N ARG A 84 -3.16 0.35 3.06
CA ARG A 84 -2.09 0.02 4.01
C ARG A 84 -1.01 1.07 3.95
N ALA A 85 -0.29 1.27 5.05
CA ALA A 85 0.91 2.08 5.02
C ALA A 85 2.00 1.40 4.14
N ASP A 86 2.88 2.19 3.50
CA ASP A 86 3.90 1.66 2.60
C ASP A 86 4.89 0.71 3.28
N ASN A 87 5.12 0.92 4.57
CA ASN A 87 5.99 0.11 5.41
C ASN A 87 5.24 -1.04 6.11
N GLU A 88 3.98 -1.26 5.79
CA GLU A 88 3.16 -2.32 6.37
C GLU A 88 3.12 -3.53 5.44
N GLU A 89 3.26 -4.73 6.00
CA GLU A 89 3.17 -5.96 5.23
C GLU A 89 1.83 -6.06 4.51
N GLY A 90 1.88 -6.30 3.19
CA GLY A 90 0.71 -6.52 2.37
C GLY A 90 0.09 -7.92 2.56
N ALA A 91 -1.04 -8.14 1.92
CA ALA A 91 -1.64 -9.47 1.77
C ALA A 91 -2.10 -9.64 0.31
N HIS A 92 -1.16 -9.53 -0.63
CA HIS A 92 -1.45 -9.51 -2.08
C HIS A 92 -0.56 -10.45 -2.90
N THR A 93 0.65 -10.79 -2.42
CA THR A 93 1.58 -11.68 -3.15
C THR A 93 2.35 -12.53 -2.15
N ILE A 94 2.03 -13.82 -2.06
CA ILE A 94 2.64 -14.76 -1.11
C ILE A 94 4.16 -14.80 -1.35
N GLY A 95 4.94 -14.68 -0.27
CA GLY A 95 6.41 -14.68 -0.30
C GLY A 95 7.03 -13.30 -0.58
N TYR A 96 6.26 -12.31 -1.06
CA TYR A 96 6.75 -10.98 -1.41
C TYR A 96 6.09 -9.84 -0.62
N ASN A 97 5.09 -10.13 0.21
CA ASN A 97 4.31 -9.12 0.93
C ASN A 97 5.14 -8.19 1.82
N LYS A 98 6.24 -8.70 2.42
CA LYS A 98 7.12 -7.93 3.32
C LYS A 98 8.08 -6.98 2.59
N GLN A 99 8.27 -7.15 1.30
CA GLN A 99 9.28 -6.43 0.51
C GLN A 99 8.70 -5.74 -0.72
N SER A 100 7.37 -5.64 -0.79
CA SER A 100 6.69 -5.03 -1.92
C SER A 100 5.55 -4.11 -1.53
N VAL A 101 5.30 -3.12 -2.38
CA VAL A 101 4.09 -2.32 -2.38
C VAL A 101 3.15 -2.89 -3.46
N GLY A 102 1.99 -3.36 -3.04
CA GLY A 102 0.94 -3.83 -3.95
C GLY A 102 0.03 -2.70 -4.38
N ILE A 103 -0.13 -2.55 -5.69
CA ILE A 103 -1.03 -1.56 -6.31
C ILE A 103 -2.07 -2.32 -7.13
N CYS A 104 -3.34 -2.24 -6.73
CA CYS A 104 -4.45 -2.87 -7.43
C CYS A 104 -5.26 -1.83 -8.22
N LEU A 105 -5.58 -2.14 -9.48
CA LEU A 105 -6.50 -1.35 -10.29
C LEU A 105 -7.86 -2.04 -10.33
N GLN A 106 -8.93 -1.26 -10.21
CA GLN A 106 -10.30 -1.73 -10.41
C GLN A 106 -10.48 -2.17 -11.85
N GLY A 107 -11.02 -3.37 -12.05
CA GLY A 107 -11.32 -3.91 -13.38
C GLY A 107 -10.81 -5.33 -13.60
N ASN A 108 -11.21 -5.92 -14.74
CA ASN A 108 -10.68 -7.19 -15.25
C ASN A 108 -9.92 -6.95 -16.56
N PHE A 109 -8.61 -6.78 -16.49
CA PHE A 109 -7.79 -6.45 -17.68
C PHE A 109 -7.36 -7.66 -18.51
N GLU A 110 -8.02 -8.79 -18.35
CA GLU A 110 -8.11 -9.82 -19.39
C GLU A 110 -9.18 -9.47 -20.43
N GLU A 111 -10.23 -8.72 -20.04
CA GLU A 111 -11.43 -8.44 -20.84
C GLU A 111 -11.55 -6.98 -21.26
N GLU A 112 -10.98 -6.05 -20.49
CA GLU A 112 -11.07 -4.61 -20.70
C GLU A 112 -9.71 -3.92 -20.67
N GLU A 113 -9.62 -2.73 -21.22
CA GLU A 113 -8.44 -1.87 -21.11
C GLU A 113 -8.54 -0.99 -19.84
N PRO A 114 -7.42 -0.71 -19.15
CA PRO A 114 -7.43 0.26 -18.07
C PRO A 114 -7.76 1.65 -18.60
N THR A 115 -8.53 2.43 -17.85
CA THR A 115 -8.89 3.79 -18.27
C THR A 115 -7.66 4.70 -18.33
N PRO A 116 -7.66 5.75 -19.19
CA PRO A 116 -6.58 6.75 -19.17
C PRO A 116 -6.34 7.34 -17.78
N ALA A 117 -7.40 7.60 -17.01
CA ALA A 117 -7.32 8.13 -15.66
C ALA A 117 -6.62 7.16 -14.68
N GLN A 118 -6.89 5.85 -14.82
CA GLN A 118 -6.17 4.83 -14.04
C GLN A 118 -4.69 4.80 -14.38
N MET A 119 -4.35 4.85 -15.67
CA MET A 119 -2.96 4.82 -16.12
C MET A 119 -2.19 6.06 -15.68
N ASP A 120 -2.79 7.24 -15.73
CA ASP A 120 -2.18 8.48 -15.25
C ASP A 120 -1.94 8.44 -13.73
N ALA A 121 -2.91 7.94 -12.97
CA ALA A 121 -2.77 7.75 -11.53
C ALA A 121 -1.68 6.71 -11.20
N LEU A 122 -1.66 5.58 -11.92
CA LEU A 122 -0.64 4.54 -11.74
C LEU A 122 0.76 5.08 -12.02
N LYS A 123 0.98 5.78 -13.14
CA LYS A 123 2.28 6.37 -13.50
C LYS A 123 2.79 7.34 -12.44
N LYS A 124 1.92 8.20 -11.92
CA LYS A 124 2.27 9.14 -10.85
C LYS A 124 2.68 8.40 -9.57
N LEU A 125 1.88 7.41 -9.15
CA LEU A 125 2.14 6.64 -7.95
C LEU A 125 3.43 5.82 -8.08
N VAL A 126 3.65 5.15 -9.22
CA VAL A 126 4.87 4.40 -9.51
C VAL A 126 6.10 5.31 -9.43
N LYS A 127 6.06 6.48 -10.09
CA LYS A 127 7.15 7.46 -10.03
C LYS A 127 7.47 7.86 -8.59
N GLU A 128 6.46 8.24 -7.81
CA GLU A 128 6.62 8.61 -6.41
C GLU A 128 7.29 7.51 -5.58
N LYS A 129 6.85 6.25 -5.73
CA LYS A 129 7.38 5.14 -4.95
C LYS A 129 8.77 4.73 -5.40
N LYS A 130 9.07 4.78 -6.70
CA LYS A 130 10.44 4.57 -7.22
C LYS A 130 11.42 5.56 -6.60
N GLU A 131 11.07 6.84 -6.60
CA GLU A 131 11.94 7.90 -6.06
C GLU A 131 12.10 7.77 -4.54
N ARG A 132 10.99 7.52 -3.83
CA ARG A 132 10.99 7.43 -2.36
C ARG A 132 11.78 6.26 -1.81
N TYR A 133 11.69 5.09 -2.45
CA TYR A 133 12.24 3.83 -1.94
C TYR A 133 13.38 3.27 -2.79
N ASN A 134 13.80 3.98 -3.82
CA ASN A 134 14.80 3.52 -4.79
C ASN A 134 14.44 2.17 -5.42
N ILE A 135 13.16 1.99 -5.77
CA ILE A 135 12.64 0.75 -6.35
C ILE A 135 12.97 0.71 -7.84
N SER A 136 13.63 -0.35 -8.29
CA SER A 136 13.95 -0.57 -9.71
C SER A 136 13.04 -1.60 -10.39
N VAL A 137 12.34 -2.43 -9.62
CA VAL A 137 11.54 -3.54 -10.15
C VAL A 137 10.05 -3.24 -10.05
N ILE A 138 9.40 -3.13 -11.21
CA ILE A 138 7.94 -2.99 -11.35
C ILE A 138 7.47 -4.16 -12.20
N ASN A 139 6.59 -4.99 -11.66
CA ASN A 139 6.10 -6.17 -12.36
C ASN A 139 4.64 -6.45 -12.03
N GLY A 140 3.99 -7.23 -12.88
CA GLY A 140 2.67 -7.77 -12.59
C GLY A 140 2.73 -8.95 -11.62
N HIS A 141 1.63 -9.23 -10.92
CA HIS A 141 1.52 -10.37 -10.00
C HIS A 141 1.96 -11.71 -10.65
N ARG A 142 1.68 -11.88 -11.94
CA ARG A 142 2.07 -13.09 -12.71
C ARG A 142 3.57 -13.37 -12.76
N ASN A 143 4.42 -12.39 -12.48
CA ASN A 143 5.87 -12.59 -12.43
C ASN A 143 6.34 -13.26 -11.12
N PHE A 144 5.45 -13.31 -10.13
CA PHE A 144 5.75 -13.82 -8.78
C PHE A 144 4.89 -15.04 -8.40
N SER A 145 3.81 -15.31 -9.15
CA SER A 145 2.85 -16.38 -8.86
C SER A 145 2.22 -16.90 -10.15
N ASN A 146 1.75 -18.14 -10.13
CA ASN A 146 1.00 -18.72 -11.26
C ASN A 146 -0.43 -18.14 -11.31
N THR A 147 -0.59 -17.00 -11.99
CA THR A 147 -1.85 -16.26 -12.13
C THR A 147 -1.85 -15.43 -13.41
N SER A 148 -3.02 -15.11 -13.95
CA SER A 148 -3.17 -14.17 -15.07
C SER A 148 -3.08 -12.70 -14.64
N CYS A 149 -3.20 -12.40 -13.33
CA CYS A 149 -3.13 -11.05 -12.79
C CYS A 149 -1.78 -10.36 -13.16
N PRO A 150 -1.81 -9.11 -13.64
CA PRO A 150 -2.87 -8.11 -13.62
C PRO A 150 -3.75 -8.07 -14.88
N GLY A 151 -3.80 -9.11 -15.68
CA GLY A 151 -4.47 -9.14 -16.98
C GLY A 151 -3.56 -8.71 -18.13
N ASN A 152 -3.80 -9.27 -19.33
CA ASN A 152 -2.92 -9.07 -20.48
C ASN A 152 -2.86 -7.60 -20.90
N ASN A 153 -3.99 -6.91 -20.86
CA ASN A 153 -4.09 -5.53 -21.32
C ASN A 153 -3.32 -4.56 -20.41
N LEU A 154 -3.45 -4.69 -19.07
CA LEU A 154 -2.65 -3.88 -18.15
C LEU A 154 -1.18 -4.31 -18.17
N TYR A 155 -0.90 -5.61 -18.27
CA TYR A 155 0.49 -6.11 -18.24
C TYR A 155 1.37 -5.51 -19.34
N LYS A 156 0.85 -5.40 -20.59
CA LYS A 156 1.56 -4.75 -21.71
C LYS A 156 1.96 -3.30 -21.42
N LEU A 157 1.18 -2.60 -20.60
CA LEU A 157 1.39 -1.18 -20.31
C LEU A 157 2.36 -0.95 -19.17
N ILE A 158 2.46 -1.89 -18.22
CA ILE A 158 3.33 -1.73 -17.05
C ILE A 158 4.78 -2.15 -17.29
N ILE A 159 5.06 -2.98 -18.29
CA ILE A 159 6.45 -3.41 -18.60
C ILE A 159 7.34 -2.26 -19.08
N ASN A 160 6.77 -1.10 -19.40
CA ASN A 160 7.48 0.11 -19.85
C ASN A 160 7.44 1.24 -18.82
N LEU A 161 7.03 0.98 -17.56
CA LEU A 161 7.05 1.94 -16.46
C LEU A 161 8.37 1.85 -15.68
#